data_4f953addf1f46fef2db85dc8599e5dfe
#
_entry.id   4f953addf1f46fef2db85dc8599e5dfe
#
_cell.length_a   1.000
_cell.length_b   1.000
_cell.length_c   1.000
_cell.angle_alpha   90.00
_cell.angle_beta   90.00
_cell.angle_gamma   90.00
#
_symmetry.space_group_name_H-M   'P 1'
#
loop_
_entity.id
_entity.type
_entity.pdbx_description
1 polymer ?
#
loop_
_entity_poly.entity_id
_entity_poly.type
_entity_poly.pdbx_seq_one_letter_code
_entity_poly.pdbx_strand_id
1 'polypeptide(L)'
;NVGKSSFMNAFLGQEMSIVSDTPGTTTDPVEKSYELQPLGPVVIIDTAGVDDEGDLGEKRVEKTRKVLARADVAVLICEVGVFSHFEVAIVEDLQNARVPFVILAGKADLADSAVLHAFVADVSARFEQVPVLPFSVQNPKDIERVKDALVRLAKARGEELPILADLVTPLAVVVLVVPIDKEAPKGRLILPQVQTLRELLD
;
A
#
# COMPACT_ATOMS: atom_id res chain seq x y z
N ASN A 1 -0.67 -11.25 -15.96
CA ASN A 1 -0.71 -12.13 -14.74
C ASN A 1 0.58 -12.01 -13.91
N VAL A 2 0.92 -10.81 -13.50
CA VAL A 2 2.14 -10.45 -12.73
C VAL A 2 2.12 -10.92 -11.26
N GLY A 3 1.06 -11.64 -10.80
CA GLY A 3 0.97 -12.14 -9.43
C GLY A 3 0.31 -11.19 -8.40
N LYS A 4 -0.42 -10.16 -8.85
CA LYS A 4 -1.10 -9.21 -7.95
C LYS A 4 -2.03 -9.90 -6.95
N SER A 5 -2.90 -10.80 -7.41
CA SER A 5 -3.82 -11.55 -6.53
C SER A 5 -3.07 -12.45 -5.54
N SER A 6 -1.96 -13.07 -5.98
CA SER A 6 -1.10 -13.89 -5.10
C SER A 6 -0.41 -13.02 -4.05
N PHE A 7 0.07 -11.84 -4.44
CA PHE A 7 0.61 -10.85 -3.51
C PHE A 7 -0.44 -10.43 -2.47
N MET A 8 -1.63 -10.03 -2.93
CA MET A 8 -2.73 -9.61 -2.04
C MET A 8 -3.09 -10.71 -1.04
N ASN A 9 -3.21 -11.95 -1.49
CA ASN A 9 -3.49 -13.08 -0.61
C ASN A 9 -2.36 -13.33 0.40
N ALA A 10 -1.10 -13.25 -0.01
CA ALA A 10 0.04 -13.42 0.88
C ALA A 10 0.19 -12.26 1.87
N PHE A 11 -0.03 -11.03 1.42
CA PHE A 11 0.07 -9.82 2.23
C PHE A 11 -1.04 -9.74 3.29
N LEU A 12 -2.26 -10.08 2.92
CA LEU A 12 -3.45 -10.07 3.79
C LEU A 12 -3.60 -11.36 4.59
N GLY A 13 -3.15 -12.51 4.07
CA GLY A 13 -3.44 -13.84 4.59
C GLY A 13 -2.75 -14.20 5.91
N GLN A 14 -1.82 -13.39 6.39
CA GLN A 14 -1.14 -13.65 7.66
C GLN A 14 -1.87 -13.08 8.88
N GLU A 15 -2.85 -12.17 8.70
CA GLU A 15 -3.62 -11.58 9.81
C GLU A 15 -5.01 -11.12 9.33
N MET A 16 -5.85 -12.04 8.87
CA MET A 16 -7.22 -11.67 8.54
C MET A 16 -8.05 -11.35 9.79
N SER A 17 -8.08 -10.07 10.17
CA SER A 17 -9.26 -9.49 10.81
C SER A 17 -10.15 -8.93 9.69
N ILE A 18 -11.15 -9.69 9.30
CA ILE A 18 -12.17 -9.30 8.32
C ILE A 18 -12.95 -8.14 8.91
N VAL A 19 -12.79 -6.94 8.36
CA VAL A 19 -13.76 -5.86 8.56
C VAL A 19 -14.35 -5.54 7.20
N SER A 20 -15.56 -6.06 6.98
CA SER A 20 -16.55 -5.65 5.99
C SER A 20 -16.12 -5.57 4.51
N ASP A 21 -16.49 -6.59 3.74
CA ASP A 21 -16.69 -6.49 2.30
C ASP A 21 -17.88 -5.56 2.03
N THR A 22 -17.64 -4.36 1.55
CA THR A 22 -18.71 -3.58 0.89
C THR A 22 -18.80 -4.06 -0.55
N PRO A 23 -19.91 -4.70 -0.99
CA PRO A 23 -20.04 -5.16 -2.36
C PRO A 23 -20.12 -3.97 -3.31
N GLY A 24 -19.08 -3.74 -4.10
CA GLY A 24 -19.09 -2.85 -5.25
C GLY A 24 -19.43 -3.59 -6.53
N THR A 25 -19.98 -2.90 -7.52
CA THR A 25 -20.22 -3.43 -8.85
C THR A 25 -18.91 -3.86 -9.52
N THR A 26 -18.94 -4.85 -10.40
CA THR A 26 -17.80 -5.57 -11.02
C THR A 26 -16.76 -4.69 -11.76
N THR A 27 -16.86 -3.38 -11.70
CA THR A 27 -15.97 -2.39 -12.34
C THR A 27 -15.32 -1.41 -11.37
N ASP A 28 -15.66 -1.44 -10.09
CA ASP A 28 -15.05 -0.54 -9.10
C ASP A 28 -13.85 -1.20 -8.42
N PRO A 29 -12.81 -0.42 -8.04
CA PRO A 29 -11.66 -0.96 -7.33
C PRO A 29 -12.12 -1.59 -6.01
N VAL A 30 -11.60 -2.79 -5.72
CA VAL A 30 -11.91 -3.50 -4.47
C VAL A 30 -11.10 -2.87 -3.35
N GLU A 31 -11.79 -2.28 -2.37
CA GLU A 31 -11.18 -1.72 -1.16
C GLU A 31 -11.21 -2.77 -0.04
N LYS A 32 -10.07 -2.98 0.62
CA LYS A 32 -9.94 -3.89 1.76
C LYS A 32 -9.27 -3.17 2.91
N SER A 33 -9.92 -3.17 4.08
CA SER A 33 -9.33 -2.65 5.31
C SER A 33 -8.34 -3.65 5.90
N TYR A 34 -7.17 -3.17 6.31
CA TYR A 34 -6.10 -3.98 6.87
C TYR A 34 -5.37 -3.22 7.98
N GLU A 35 -4.89 -3.93 9.00
CA GLU A 35 -4.08 -3.36 10.07
C GLU A 35 -2.59 -3.54 9.73
N LEU A 36 -1.90 -2.46 9.38
CA LEU A 36 -0.47 -2.48 9.06
C LEU A 36 0.34 -1.88 10.20
N GLN A 37 0.92 -2.74 11.04
CA GLN A 37 1.78 -2.28 12.12
C GLN A 37 3.11 -1.70 11.59
N PRO A 38 3.62 -0.56 12.10
CA PRO A 38 3.07 0.28 13.18
C PRO A 38 2.17 1.43 12.68
N LEU A 39 1.79 1.50 11.39
CA LEU A 39 0.96 2.57 10.83
C LEU A 39 -0.48 2.54 11.35
N GLY A 40 -0.98 1.35 11.75
CA GLY A 40 -2.36 1.14 12.11
C GLY A 40 -3.25 0.77 10.92
N PRO A 41 -4.55 1.10 10.95
CA PRO A 41 -5.48 0.73 9.89
C PRO A 41 -5.16 1.45 8.58
N VAL A 42 -5.13 0.68 7.50
CA VAL A 42 -4.94 1.13 6.14
C VAL A 42 -6.05 0.59 5.24
N VAL A 43 -6.34 1.27 4.15
CA VAL A 43 -7.23 0.78 3.10
C VAL A 43 -6.39 0.38 1.91
N ILE A 44 -6.44 -0.89 1.56
CA ILE A 44 -5.76 -1.41 0.38
C ILE A 44 -6.73 -1.36 -0.78
N ILE A 45 -6.36 -0.67 -1.84
CA ILE A 45 -7.16 -0.51 -3.05
C ILE A 45 -6.57 -1.39 -4.14
N ASP A 46 -7.28 -2.46 -4.51
CA ASP A 46 -6.86 -3.34 -5.60
C ASP A 46 -7.30 -2.71 -6.94
N THR A 47 -6.32 -2.23 -7.71
CA THR A 47 -6.55 -1.78 -9.07
C THR A 47 -6.65 -3.01 -9.97
N ALA A 48 -7.84 -3.34 -10.48
CA ALA A 48 -8.00 -4.42 -11.46
C ALA A 48 -7.01 -4.23 -12.62
N GLY A 49 -6.34 -5.34 -13.01
CA GLY A 49 -5.21 -5.32 -13.93
C GLY A 49 -5.43 -4.46 -15.18
N VAL A 50 -4.43 -3.65 -15.48
CA VAL A 50 -4.39 -2.77 -16.68
C VAL A 50 -4.09 -3.58 -17.94
N ASP A 51 -3.92 -4.91 -17.79
CA ASP A 51 -3.32 -5.82 -18.78
C ASP A 51 -4.26 -6.32 -19.89
N ASP A 52 -5.54 -5.96 -19.89
CA ASP A 52 -6.45 -6.39 -20.96
C ASP A 52 -6.45 -5.38 -22.10
N GLU A 53 -5.97 -5.83 -23.25
CA GLU A 53 -6.03 -5.08 -24.53
C GLU A 53 -7.48 -4.86 -24.98
N GLY A 54 -7.84 -3.63 -25.34
CA GLY A 54 -9.12 -3.28 -25.95
C GLY A 54 -9.61 -1.88 -25.58
N ASP A 55 -10.73 -1.44 -26.18
CA ASP A 55 -11.41 -0.12 -25.99
C ASP A 55 -11.75 0.24 -24.52
N LEU A 56 -11.53 -0.67 -23.58
CA LEU A 56 -11.58 -0.44 -22.14
C LEU A 56 -10.31 0.22 -21.57
N GLY A 57 -9.21 0.30 -22.32
CA GLY A 57 -7.92 0.78 -21.85
C GLY A 57 -7.97 2.22 -21.34
N GLU A 58 -8.56 3.15 -22.08
CA GLU A 58 -8.67 4.57 -21.68
C GLU A 58 -9.47 4.76 -20.37
N LYS A 59 -10.60 4.05 -20.25
CA LYS A 59 -11.42 4.10 -19.02
C LYS A 59 -10.70 3.51 -17.80
N ARG A 60 -9.85 2.51 -18.00
CA ARG A 60 -9.03 1.91 -16.95
C ARG A 60 -7.90 2.84 -16.51
N VAL A 61 -7.23 3.49 -17.45
CA VAL A 61 -6.21 4.51 -17.16
C VAL A 61 -6.81 5.65 -16.33
N GLU A 62 -7.98 6.15 -16.70
CA GLU A 62 -8.67 7.20 -15.95
C GLU A 62 -9.08 6.75 -14.55
N LYS A 63 -9.58 5.51 -14.40
CA LYS A 63 -9.88 4.92 -13.07
C LYS A 63 -8.64 4.75 -12.23
N THR A 64 -7.56 4.24 -12.81
CA THR A 64 -6.27 4.11 -12.12
C THR A 64 -5.78 5.46 -11.63
N ARG A 65 -5.82 6.51 -12.46
CA ARG A 65 -5.45 7.88 -12.05
C ARG A 65 -6.30 8.42 -10.89
N LYS A 66 -7.60 8.13 -10.87
CA LYS A 66 -8.48 8.50 -9.75
C LYS A 66 -8.09 7.79 -8.44
N VAL A 67 -7.71 6.52 -8.54
CA VAL A 67 -7.20 5.77 -7.38
C VAL A 67 -5.86 6.33 -6.92
N LEU A 68 -4.92 6.59 -7.84
CA LEU A 68 -3.61 7.15 -7.52
C LEU A 68 -3.72 8.49 -6.80
N ALA A 69 -4.66 9.35 -7.19
CA ALA A 69 -4.89 10.64 -6.54
C ALA A 69 -5.32 10.52 -5.06
N ARG A 70 -5.82 9.36 -4.63
CA ARG A 70 -6.25 9.07 -3.25
C ARG A 70 -5.23 8.22 -2.49
N ALA A 71 -4.24 7.66 -3.18
CA ALA A 71 -3.28 6.76 -2.58
C ALA A 71 -2.20 7.53 -1.81
N ASP A 72 -1.89 7.08 -0.61
CA ASP A 72 -0.78 7.60 0.18
C ASP A 72 0.55 6.95 -0.21
N VAL A 73 0.51 5.66 -0.54
CA VAL A 73 1.64 4.87 -1.01
C VAL A 73 1.13 3.86 -2.05
N ALA A 74 1.96 3.53 -3.03
CA ALA A 74 1.62 2.52 -4.03
C ALA A 74 2.63 1.37 -4.09
N VAL A 75 2.15 0.22 -4.58
CA VAL A 75 2.97 -0.95 -4.89
C VAL A 75 2.81 -1.28 -6.37
N LEU A 76 3.88 -1.19 -7.13
CA LEU A 76 3.93 -1.66 -8.51
C LEU A 76 4.55 -3.05 -8.54
N ILE A 77 3.83 -4.03 -9.06
CA ILE A 77 4.32 -5.41 -9.20
C ILE A 77 4.60 -5.68 -10.67
N CYS A 78 5.82 -6.06 -10.99
CA CYS A 78 6.23 -6.50 -12.32
C CYS A 78 6.87 -7.89 -12.24
N GLU A 79 6.86 -8.64 -13.32
CA GLU A 79 7.55 -9.92 -13.41
C GLU A 79 9.04 -9.69 -13.72
N VAL A 80 9.93 -10.46 -13.08
CA VAL A 80 11.38 -10.37 -13.35
C VAL A 80 11.65 -10.54 -14.85
N GLY A 81 12.39 -9.61 -15.43
CA GLY A 81 12.70 -9.57 -16.86
C GLY A 81 11.66 -8.86 -17.72
N VAL A 82 10.53 -8.43 -17.15
CA VAL A 82 9.46 -7.72 -17.87
C VAL A 82 9.26 -6.34 -17.27
N PHE A 83 9.74 -5.32 -17.97
CA PHE A 83 9.50 -3.92 -17.64
C PHE A 83 9.27 -3.15 -18.94
N SER A 84 8.03 -3.12 -19.36
CA SER A 84 7.59 -2.59 -20.64
C SER A 84 7.17 -1.12 -20.54
N HIS A 85 6.69 -0.58 -21.65
CA HIS A 85 6.11 0.76 -21.68
C HIS A 85 4.91 0.95 -20.72
N PHE A 86 4.19 -0.14 -20.36
CA PHE A 86 3.09 -0.08 -19.41
C PHE A 86 3.56 0.22 -17.99
N GLU A 87 4.61 -0.48 -17.52
CA GLU A 87 5.19 -0.22 -16.21
C GLU A 87 5.80 1.18 -16.16
N VAL A 88 6.45 1.61 -17.23
CA VAL A 88 7.01 2.98 -17.35
C VAL A 88 5.88 4.02 -17.23
N ALA A 89 4.77 3.85 -17.94
CA ALA A 89 3.65 4.78 -17.87
C ALA A 89 3.02 4.86 -16.47
N ILE A 90 2.90 3.72 -15.76
CA ILE A 90 2.43 3.70 -14.37
C ILE A 90 3.40 4.45 -13.45
N VAL A 91 4.70 4.24 -13.63
CA VAL A 91 5.73 4.96 -12.85
C VAL A 91 5.63 6.47 -13.10
N GLU A 92 5.48 6.91 -14.35
CA GLU A 92 5.28 8.32 -14.69
C GLU A 92 4.01 8.90 -14.05
N ASP A 93 2.89 8.17 -14.10
CA ASP A 93 1.64 8.58 -13.45
C ASP A 93 1.80 8.71 -11.91
N LEU A 94 2.52 7.77 -11.26
CA LEU A 94 2.82 7.82 -9.83
C LEU A 94 3.72 9.02 -9.46
N GLN A 95 4.76 9.27 -10.26
CA GLN A 95 5.67 10.40 -10.07
C GLN A 95 4.93 11.74 -10.27
N ASN A 96 4.10 11.85 -11.31
CA ASN A 96 3.30 13.05 -11.58
C ASN A 96 2.29 13.32 -10.45
N ALA A 97 1.69 12.26 -9.88
CA ALA A 97 0.80 12.35 -8.73
C ALA A 97 1.55 12.56 -7.40
N ARG A 98 2.88 12.51 -7.39
CA ARG A 98 3.74 12.58 -6.19
C ARG A 98 3.37 11.52 -5.15
N VAL A 99 2.94 10.35 -5.59
CA VAL A 99 2.66 9.21 -4.73
C VAL A 99 3.95 8.40 -4.55
N PRO A 100 4.48 8.27 -3.33
CA PRO A 100 5.61 7.40 -3.09
C PRO A 100 5.24 5.95 -3.37
N PHE A 101 6.16 5.17 -3.94
CA PHE A 101 5.87 3.80 -4.32
C PHE A 101 7.10 2.91 -4.21
N VAL A 102 6.84 1.61 -4.18
CA VAL A 102 7.85 0.54 -4.26
C VAL A 102 7.60 -0.32 -5.49
N ILE A 103 8.65 -0.74 -6.18
CA ILE A 103 8.57 -1.70 -7.28
C ILE A 103 8.93 -3.08 -6.74
N LEU A 104 8.05 -4.07 -6.97
CA LEU A 104 8.29 -5.45 -6.62
C LEU A 104 8.63 -6.24 -7.89
N ALA A 105 9.86 -6.79 -7.94
CA ALA A 105 10.26 -7.77 -8.94
C ALA A 105 9.69 -9.14 -8.55
N GLY A 106 8.47 -9.42 -8.99
CA GLY A 106 7.70 -10.59 -8.63
C GLY A 106 8.22 -11.88 -9.25
N LYS A 107 7.83 -13.02 -8.68
CA LYS A 107 8.29 -14.37 -9.07
C LYS A 107 9.81 -14.52 -8.99
N ALA A 108 10.44 -13.85 -8.03
CA ALA A 108 11.89 -13.89 -7.86
C ALA A 108 12.44 -15.31 -7.60
N ASP A 109 11.62 -16.19 -7.05
CA ASP A 109 11.92 -17.61 -6.82
C ASP A 109 12.00 -18.44 -8.10
N LEU A 110 11.40 -18.00 -9.19
CA LEU A 110 11.40 -18.68 -10.49
C LEU A 110 12.48 -18.15 -11.45
N ALA A 111 13.08 -17.00 -11.11
CA ALA A 111 14.08 -16.36 -11.95
C ALA A 111 15.50 -16.85 -11.66
N ASP A 112 16.34 -16.94 -12.71
CA ASP A 112 17.76 -17.10 -12.52
C ASP A 112 18.34 -15.92 -11.74
N SER A 113 19.28 -16.19 -10.82
CA SER A 113 19.87 -15.18 -9.94
C SER A 113 20.55 -14.06 -10.72
N ALA A 114 21.23 -14.37 -11.82
CA ALA A 114 21.89 -13.36 -12.66
C ALA A 114 20.85 -12.47 -13.35
N VAL A 115 19.77 -13.04 -13.86
CA VAL A 115 18.66 -12.32 -14.49
C VAL A 115 17.97 -11.41 -13.46
N LEU A 116 17.72 -11.93 -12.27
CA LEU A 116 17.12 -11.16 -11.18
C LEU A 116 17.99 -9.94 -10.79
N HIS A 117 19.29 -10.16 -10.56
CA HIS A 117 20.21 -9.09 -10.21
C HIS A 117 20.32 -8.03 -11.32
N ALA A 118 20.43 -8.47 -12.58
CA ALA A 118 20.51 -7.56 -13.73
C ALA A 118 19.22 -6.72 -13.85
N PHE A 119 18.06 -7.34 -13.68
CA PHE A 119 16.76 -6.68 -13.74
C PHE A 119 16.61 -5.63 -12.62
N VAL A 120 16.91 -6.01 -11.38
CA VAL A 120 16.83 -5.07 -10.24
C VAL A 120 17.80 -3.90 -10.43
N ALA A 121 19.03 -4.16 -10.91
CA ALA A 121 20.02 -3.13 -11.16
C ALA A 121 19.55 -2.16 -12.28
N ASP A 122 19.03 -2.68 -13.39
CA ASP A 122 18.52 -1.87 -14.51
C ASP A 122 17.36 -0.97 -14.08
N VAL A 123 16.34 -1.53 -13.40
CA VAL A 123 15.19 -0.75 -12.94
C VAL A 123 15.59 0.27 -11.88
N SER A 124 16.47 -0.09 -10.95
CA SER A 124 16.98 0.85 -9.93
C SER A 124 17.78 2.00 -10.54
N ALA A 125 18.55 1.74 -11.60
CA ALA A 125 19.29 2.78 -12.31
C ALA A 125 18.40 3.77 -13.07
N ARG A 126 17.23 3.29 -13.55
CA ARG A 126 16.23 4.15 -14.21
C ARG A 126 15.45 5.03 -13.23
N PHE A 127 15.24 4.56 -12.01
CA PHE A 127 14.41 5.21 -10.98
C PHE A 127 15.16 5.27 -9.63
N GLU A 128 16.22 6.10 -9.58
CA GLU A 128 17.20 6.14 -8.48
C GLU A 128 16.64 6.28 -7.06
N GLN A 129 15.46 6.90 -6.89
CA GLN A 129 14.86 7.12 -5.57
C GLN A 129 13.75 6.11 -5.23
N VAL A 130 13.49 5.15 -6.12
CA VAL A 130 12.41 4.19 -5.95
C VAL A 130 12.98 2.86 -5.45
N PRO A 131 12.51 2.34 -4.31
CA PRO A 131 12.92 1.02 -3.86
C PRO A 131 12.48 -0.06 -4.85
N VAL A 132 13.40 -0.91 -5.31
CA VAL A 132 13.12 -2.08 -6.13
C VAL A 132 13.46 -3.32 -5.31
N LEU A 133 12.45 -4.12 -4.99
CA LEU A 133 12.58 -5.28 -4.11
C LEU A 133 12.31 -6.58 -4.87
N PRO A 134 13.24 -7.56 -4.85
CA PRO A 134 12.91 -8.92 -5.22
C PRO A 134 11.81 -9.46 -4.32
N PHE A 135 10.80 -10.11 -4.93
CA PHE A 135 9.63 -10.58 -4.20
C PHE A 135 9.19 -11.97 -4.67
N SER A 136 8.98 -12.87 -3.70
CA SER A 136 8.29 -14.13 -3.88
C SER A 136 7.21 -14.31 -2.82
N VAL A 137 6.02 -14.73 -3.24
CA VAL A 137 4.93 -15.11 -2.33
C VAL A 137 5.26 -16.33 -1.47
N GLN A 138 6.25 -17.13 -1.88
CA GLN A 138 6.71 -18.31 -1.15
C GLN A 138 7.66 -17.95 0.00
N ASN A 139 8.16 -16.70 0.05
CA ASN A 139 9.11 -16.26 1.05
C ASN A 139 8.47 -15.26 2.03
N PRO A 140 8.11 -15.66 3.26
CA PRO A 140 7.51 -14.76 4.24
C PRO A 140 8.37 -13.52 4.57
N LYS A 141 9.70 -13.62 4.47
CA LYS A 141 10.60 -12.49 4.71
C LYS A 141 10.46 -11.39 3.65
N ASP A 142 10.03 -11.74 2.44
CA ASP A 142 9.80 -10.75 1.39
C ASP A 142 8.56 -9.92 1.71
N ILE A 143 7.53 -10.54 2.29
CA ILE A 143 6.32 -9.85 2.73
C ILE A 143 6.67 -8.84 3.83
N GLU A 144 7.47 -9.24 4.83
CA GLU A 144 7.92 -8.32 5.89
C GLU A 144 8.76 -7.16 5.33
N ARG A 145 9.67 -7.44 4.39
CA ARG A 145 10.42 -6.37 3.71
C ARG A 145 9.54 -5.38 2.97
N VAL A 146 8.46 -5.86 2.34
CA VAL A 146 7.49 -4.98 1.66
C VAL A 146 6.73 -4.15 2.70
N LYS A 147 6.27 -4.74 3.80
CA LYS A 147 5.62 -4.01 4.90
C LYS A 147 6.53 -2.90 5.44
N ASP A 148 7.78 -3.21 5.72
CA ASP A 148 8.78 -2.23 6.18
C ASP A 148 9.00 -1.09 5.17
N ALA A 149 9.03 -1.41 3.87
CA ALA A 149 9.17 -0.40 2.82
C ALA A 149 7.94 0.52 2.78
N LEU A 150 6.73 -0.03 2.85
CA LEU A 150 5.49 0.74 2.87
C LEU A 150 5.41 1.66 4.09
N VAL A 151 5.79 1.15 5.27
CA VAL A 151 5.85 1.96 6.50
C VAL A 151 6.81 3.13 6.34
N ARG A 152 8.01 2.90 5.79
CA ARG A 152 8.98 3.97 5.56
C ARG A 152 8.48 5.01 4.56
N LEU A 153 7.88 4.57 3.45
CA LEU A 153 7.34 5.47 2.43
C LEU A 153 6.16 6.30 2.95
N ALA A 154 5.26 5.70 3.73
CA ALA A 154 4.15 6.39 4.35
C ALA A 154 4.61 7.46 5.34
N LYS A 155 5.57 7.13 6.21
CA LYS A 155 6.15 8.08 7.15
C LYS A 155 6.90 9.24 6.46
N ALA A 156 7.57 8.97 5.33
CA ALA A 156 8.27 10.01 4.57
C ALA A 156 7.31 11.00 3.88
N ARG A 157 6.07 10.60 3.60
CA ARG A 157 5.04 11.49 3.00
C ARG A 157 4.35 12.39 4.01
N GLY A 158 4.20 11.92 5.24
CA GLY A 158 3.44 12.59 6.28
C GLY A 158 4.33 13.09 7.42
N GLU A 159 4.53 14.39 7.53
CA GLU A 159 4.34 14.98 8.85
C GLU A 159 2.85 14.75 9.13
N GLU A 160 2.52 13.75 9.94
CA GLU A 160 1.18 13.65 10.52
C GLU A 160 0.95 14.98 11.21
N LEU A 161 0.01 15.78 10.67
CA LEU A 161 -0.43 16.98 11.37
C LEU A 161 -0.87 16.52 12.74
N PRO A 162 -0.28 17.02 13.82
CA PRO A 162 -0.64 16.59 15.15
C PRO A 162 -2.13 16.83 15.36
N ILE A 163 -2.83 15.86 15.93
CA ILE A 163 -4.26 15.99 16.26
C ILE A 163 -4.38 16.86 17.51
N LEU A 164 -3.54 16.64 18.50
CA LEU A 164 -3.54 17.30 19.80
C LEU A 164 -2.15 17.61 20.34
N ALA A 165 -1.07 17.01 19.84
CA ALA A 165 0.27 17.15 20.44
C ALA A 165 0.78 18.59 20.47
N ASP A 166 0.36 19.43 19.52
CA ASP A 166 0.66 20.86 19.49
C ASP A 166 -0.17 21.71 20.47
N LEU A 167 -1.27 21.14 20.99
CA LEU A 167 -2.19 21.79 21.94
C LEU A 167 -1.95 21.40 23.39
N VAL A 168 -1.17 20.32 23.62
CA VAL A 168 -0.99 19.72 24.95
C VAL A 168 0.47 19.86 25.38
N THR A 169 0.69 20.36 26.60
CA THR A 169 2.04 20.41 27.17
C THR A 169 2.44 19.08 27.79
N PRO A 170 3.74 18.73 27.83
CA PRO A 170 4.21 17.53 28.50
C PRO A 170 3.70 17.44 29.95
N LEU A 171 3.27 16.25 30.35
CA LEU A 171 2.68 15.95 31.67
C LEU A 171 1.28 16.57 31.93
N ALA A 172 0.64 17.11 30.93
CA ALA A 172 -0.75 17.57 31.06
C ALA A 172 -1.72 16.38 31.26
N VAL A 173 -2.80 16.61 31.99
CA VAL A 173 -3.87 15.63 32.11
C VAL A 173 -4.86 15.86 30.99
N VAL A 174 -5.03 14.87 30.13
CA VAL A 174 -5.96 14.91 29.01
C VAL A 174 -7.16 13.98 29.29
N VAL A 175 -8.36 14.51 29.14
CA VAL A 175 -9.62 13.74 29.28
C VAL A 175 -10.21 13.56 27.88
N LEU A 176 -10.21 12.32 27.38
CA LEU A 176 -10.83 11.97 26.11
C LEU A 176 -12.30 11.61 26.34
N VAL A 177 -13.21 12.40 25.78
CA VAL A 177 -14.65 12.09 25.80
C VAL A 177 -14.98 11.36 24.50
N VAL A 178 -15.22 10.07 24.62
CA VAL A 178 -15.46 9.18 23.47
C VAL A 178 -16.94 8.81 23.42
N PRO A 179 -17.67 9.12 22.33
CA PRO A 179 -19.04 8.67 22.18
C PRO A 179 -19.08 7.13 22.06
N ILE A 180 -20.13 6.53 22.62
CA ILE A 180 -20.38 5.10 22.44
C ILE A 180 -20.90 4.88 21.03
N ASP A 181 -20.03 4.36 20.16
CA ASP A 181 -20.41 3.96 18.82
C ASP A 181 -21.08 2.58 18.88
N LYS A 182 -22.34 2.52 18.46
CA LYS A 182 -23.11 1.26 18.44
C LYS A 182 -22.64 0.30 17.35
N GLU A 183 -21.92 0.81 16.34
CA GLU A 183 -21.37 0.03 15.24
C GLU A 183 -19.94 -0.47 15.53
N ALA A 184 -19.28 0.08 16.54
CA ALA A 184 -17.97 -0.41 16.95
C ALA A 184 -18.10 -1.76 17.68
N PRO A 185 -17.23 -2.74 17.41
CA PRO A 185 -17.19 -3.99 18.16
C PRO A 185 -17.00 -3.71 19.65
N LYS A 186 -17.73 -4.42 20.51
CA LYS A 186 -17.67 -4.22 21.96
C LYS A 186 -16.22 -4.27 22.47
N GLY A 187 -15.79 -3.21 23.14
CA GLY A 187 -14.48 -3.11 23.77
C GLY A 187 -13.34 -2.68 22.82
N ARG A 188 -13.62 -2.25 21.58
CA ARG A 188 -12.63 -1.69 20.66
C ARG A 188 -12.83 -0.19 20.49
N LEU A 189 -11.72 0.52 20.45
CA LEU A 189 -11.68 1.94 20.08
C LEU A 189 -11.73 2.05 18.55
N ILE A 190 -12.43 3.07 18.04
CA ILE A 190 -12.38 3.39 16.62
C ILE A 190 -11.04 4.09 16.28
N LEU A 191 -10.68 4.07 15.00
CA LEU A 191 -9.39 4.56 14.52
C LEU A 191 -8.99 5.96 15.03
N PRO A 192 -9.84 7.00 14.95
CA PRO A 192 -9.46 8.33 15.44
C PRO A 192 -9.11 8.34 16.93
N GLN A 193 -9.79 7.51 17.72
CA GLN A 193 -9.53 7.38 19.16
C GLN A 193 -8.18 6.75 19.44
N VAL A 194 -7.83 5.70 18.68
CA VAL A 194 -6.53 5.02 18.79
C VAL A 194 -5.39 5.94 18.38
N GLN A 195 -5.56 6.70 17.29
CA GLN A 195 -4.56 7.66 16.82
C GLN A 195 -4.32 8.77 17.86
N THR A 196 -5.39 9.36 18.38
CA THR A 196 -5.31 10.38 19.43
C THR A 196 -4.61 9.86 20.69
N LEU A 197 -4.92 8.63 21.12
CA LEU A 197 -4.25 8.02 22.27
C LEU A 197 -2.77 7.77 22.02
N ARG A 198 -2.39 7.28 20.85
CA ARG A 198 -0.97 7.06 20.51
C ARG A 198 -0.20 8.38 20.52
N GLU A 199 -0.73 9.41 19.89
CA GLU A 199 -0.11 10.72 19.82
C GLU A 199 0.12 11.34 21.20
N LEU A 200 -0.77 11.09 22.15
CA LEU A 200 -0.67 11.60 23.52
C LEU A 200 0.28 10.79 24.41
N LEU A 201 0.61 9.54 24.03
CA LEU A 201 1.44 8.63 24.84
C LEU A 201 2.88 8.52 24.32
N ASP A 202 3.13 8.92 23.06
CA ASP A 202 4.47 8.97 22.44
C ASP A 202 5.15 10.33 22.76
#